data_162d4448a4d6128585f19e9926d37ce8
#
_entry.id   162d4448a4d6128585f19e9926d37ce8
#
_cell.length_a   1.000
_cell.length_b   1.000
_cell.length_c   1.000
_cell.angle_alpha   90.00
_cell.angle_beta   90.00
_cell.angle_gamma   90.00
#
_symmetry.space_group_name_H-M   'P 1'
#
loop_
_entity.id
_entity.type
_entity.pdbx_description
1 polymer ?
#
loop_
_entity_poly.entity_id
_entity_poly.type
_entity_poly.pdbx_seq_one_letter_code
_entity_poly.pdbx_strand_id
1 'polypeptide(L)'
;MRKTTWKSALLAVVVVLMASCSPRSEYVNVLPKDAAMVASVDLKAMADKSGINGKEGEQVVAKLKDALKSGLEGEASKMAEKIVENPSESGLALTEKVYLFVTPHANAFGLVAKVESESKVKDLLQALQQEQICTAPKSESGCTWVQMGSTLCVFNGSTFLLVGRERGDALDLKDTLLAWMRQDTAGSFASTSDFDKLSRAKGEICAVTNLSFVPNELTMQMRMGMPADLKLEDIKYLLSVCFEKGKIVVDAETLTENKALVDLYERQMKCTS
;
A
#
# COMPACT_ATOMS: atom_id res chain seq x y z
N MET A 1 30.92 -37.60 -28.18
CA MET A 1 29.91 -36.54 -28.30
C MET A 1 28.90 -36.55 -27.11
N ARG A 2 29.33 -36.27 -25.88
CA ARG A 2 28.42 -36.35 -24.69
C ARG A 2 28.65 -35.29 -23.62
N LYS A 3 29.43 -34.24 -23.92
CA LYS A 3 29.74 -33.15 -22.95
C LYS A 3 28.96 -31.84 -23.17
N THR A 4 28.17 -31.73 -24.27
CA THR A 4 27.47 -30.50 -24.64
C THR A 4 26.06 -30.44 -24.04
N THR A 5 25.43 -31.59 -23.76
CA THR A 5 24.05 -31.68 -23.25
C THR A 5 23.92 -31.28 -21.77
N TRP A 6 24.94 -31.45 -20.95
CA TRP A 6 24.88 -31.14 -19.54
C TRP A 6 25.03 -29.63 -19.26
N LYS A 7 25.85 -28.92 -20.06
CA LYS A 7 25.97 -27.47 -19.99
C LYS A 7 24.65 -26.79 -20.40
N SER A 8 23.97 -27.32 -21.42
CA SER A 8 22.67 -26.80 -21.85
C SER A 8 21.56 -27.08 -20.83
N ALA A 9 21.59 -28.24 -20.16
CA ALA A 9 20.66 -28.55 -19.08
C ALA A 9 20.90 -27.67 -17.83
N LEU A 10 22.17 -27.42 -17.48
CA LEU A 10 22.52 -26.53 -16.37
C LEU A 10 22.13 -25.10 -16.66
N LEU A 11 22.33 -24.61 -17.89
CA LEU A 11 21.89 -23.28 -18.34
C LEU A 11 20.38 -23.15 -18.31
N ALA A 12 19.63 -24.20 -18.72
CA ALA A 12 18.17 -24.23 -18.66
C ALA A 12 17.65 -24.17 -17.19
N VAL A 13 18.30 -24.89 -16.27
CA VAL A 13 17.97 -24.86 -14.83
C VAL A 13 18.25 -23.48 -14.23
N VAL A 14 19.36 -22.84 -14.58
CA VAL A 14 19.69 -21.47 -14.13
C VAL A 14 18.69 -20.47 -14.70
N VAL A 15 18.27 -20.59 -15.95
CA VAL A 15 17.26 -19.73 -16.57
C VAL A 15 15.87 -19.93 -15.92
N VAL A 16 15.50 -21.18 -15.58
CA VAL A 16 14.24 -21.47 -14.88
C VAL A 16 14.27 -20.97 -13.44
N LEU A 17 15.41 -21.02 -12.74
CA LEU A 17 15.58 -20.44 -11.42
C LEU A 17 15.54 -18.90 -11.44
N MET A 18 16.03 -18.27 -12.51
CA MET A 18 15.92 -16.82 -12.70
C MET A 18 14.51 -16.38 -13.14
N ALA A 19 13.74 -17.24 -13.79
CA ALA A 19 12.37 -16.96 -14.22
C ALA A 19 11.31 -17.15 -13.10
N SER A 20 11.68 -17.75 -11.95
CA SER A 20 10.77 -17.89 -10.80
C SER A 20 10.71 -16.64 -9.90
N CYS A 21 11.60 -15.67 -10.10
CA CYS A 21 11.45 -14.32 -9.57
C CYS A 21 10.70 -13.48 -10.62
N SER A 22 9.38 -13.40 -10.54
CA SER A 22 8.68 -12.27 -11.15
C SER A 22 9.35 -11.02 -10.58
N PRO A 23 9.90 -10.10 -11.41
CA PRO A 23 10.51 -8.89 -10.88
C PRO A 23 9.44 -8.17 -10.08
N ARG A 24 9.65 -8.09 -8.76
CA ARG A 24 8.78 -7.28 -7.90
C ARG A 24 8.77 -5.89 -8.48
N SER A 25 7.62 -5.31 -8.61
CA SER A 25 7.49 -3.98 -9.17
C SER A 25 8.24 -3.00 -8.27
N GLU A 26 9.18 -2.23 -8.80
CA GLU A 26 10.10 -1.37 -8.02
C GLU A 26 9.39 -0.37 -7.11
N TYR A 27 8.15 0.04 -7.47
CA TYR A 27 7.39 1.02 -6.69
C TYR A 27 7.07 0.56 -5.25
N VAL A 28 7.04 -0.75 -4.96
CA VAL A 28 6.79 -1.26 -3.60
C VAL A 28 8.01 -1.16 -2.69
N ASN A 29 9.19 -0.88 -3.27
CA ASN A 29 10.42 -0.73 -2.49
C ASN A 29 10.39 0.46 -1.54
N VAL A 30 9.51 1.45 -1.75
CA VAL A 30 9.38 2.61 -0.86
C VAL A 30 8.67 2.29 0.46
N LEU A 31 8.06 1.10 0.59
CA LEU A 31 7.40 0.69 1.83
C LEU A 31 8.41 0.59 2.97
N PRO A 32 8.23 1.32 4.08
CA PRO A 32 9.15 1.28 5.21
C PRO A 32 9.26 -0.13 5.79
N LYS A 33 10.49 -0.60 6.04
CA LYS A 33 10.75 -1.95 6.53
C LYS A 33 10.14 -2.20 7.91
N ASP A 34 10.04 -1.17 8.72
CA ASP A 34 9.49 -1.14 10.08
C ASP A 34 8.01 -0.79 10.14
N ALA A 35 7.31 -0.84 9.01
CA ALA A 35 5.87 -0.59 8.98
C ALA A 35 5.14 -1.57 9.91
N ALA A 36 4.30 -1.03 10.80
CA ALA A 36 3.44 -1.82 11.68
C ALA A 36 2.21 -2.39 10.98
N MET A 37 1.80 -1.74 9.89
CA MET A 37 0.75 -2.21 9.00
C MET A 37 1.13 -1.91 7.56
N VAL A 38 0.93 -2.88 6.68
CA VAL A 38 0.92 -2.69 5.24
C VAL A 38 -0.31 -3.37 4.66
N ALA A 39 -1.14 -2.60 3.97
CA ALA A 39 -2.32 -3.09 3.28
C ALA A 39 -2.15 -2.93 1.77
N SER A 40 -2.59 -3.91 1.01
CA SER A 40 -2.72 -3.86 -0.45
C SER A 40 -4.18 -3.73 -0.84
N VAL A 41 -4.49 -2.85 -1.78
CA VAL A 41 -5.84 -2.61 -2.31
C VAL A 41 -5.82 -2.84 -3.82
N ASP A 42 -6.62 -3.77 -4.29
CA ASP A 42 -6.84 -4.03 -5.72
C ASP A 42 -8.05 -3.22 -6.20
N LEU A 43 -7.78 -1.98 -6.62
CA LEU A 43 -8.82 -1.06 -7.06
C LEU A 43 -9.56 -1.56 -8.29
N LYS A 44 -8.85 -2.25 -9.21
CA LYS A 44 -9.46 -2.83 -10.40
C LYS A 44 -10.43 -3.94 -10.05
N ALA A 45 -10.03 -4.89 -9.21
CA ALA A 45 -10.90 -5.97 -8.77
C ALA A 45 -12.12 -5.44 -7.98
N MET A 46 -11.93 -4.41 -7.16
CA MET A 46 -13.03 -3.73 -6.46
C MET A 46 -14.01 -3.07 -7.45
N ALA A 47 -13.51 -2.35 -8.46
CA ALA A 47 -14.33 -1.71 -9.48
C ALA A 47 -15.12 -2.75 -10.29
N ASP A 48 -14.46 -3.84 -10.71
CA ASP A 48 -15.09 -4.94 -11.46
C ASP A 48 -16.23 -5.61 -10.68
N LYS A 49 -16.07 -5.75 -9.36
CA LYS A 49 -17.06 -6.38 -8.46
C LYS A 49 -18.17 -5.42 -7.98
N SER A 50 -17.87 -4.14 -7.86
CA SER A 50 -18.83 -3.14 -7.35
C SER A 50 -19.97 -2.83 -8.33
N GLY A 51 -19.85 -3.25 -9.59
CA GLY A 51 -20.79 -2.85 -10.63
C GLY A 51 -20.73 -1.36 -10.99
N ILE A 52 -19.65 -0.67 -10.60
CA ILE A 52 -19.48 0.78 -10.87
C ILE A 52 -19.49 1.10 -12.38
N ASN A 53 -19.17 0.11 -13.20
CA ASN A 53 -19.24 0.18 -14.66
C ASN A 53 -20.66 -0.06 -15.21
N GLY A 54 -21.65 -0.31 -14.35
CA GLY A 54 -23.06 -0.51 -14.70
C GLY A 54 -23.93 0.70 -14.37
N LYS A 55 -25.24 0.59 -14.67
CA LYS A 55 -26.22 1.68 -14.44
C LYS A 55 -26.28 2.19 -12.99
N GLU A 56 -26.05 1.32 -12.00
CA GLU A 56 -26.02 1.72 -10.59
C GLU A 56 -24.75 2.53 -10.30
N GLY A 57 -23.63 2.20 -10.94
CA GLY A 57 -22.38 2.94 -10.84
C GLY A 57 -22.42 4.34 -11.45
N GLU A 58 -23.23 4.57 -12.47
CA GLU A 58 -23.41 5.90 -13.07
C GLU A 58 -23.89 6.92 -12.03
N GLN A 59 -24.76 6.52 -11.10
CA GLN A 59 -25.23 7.39 -10.02
C GLN A 59 -24.12 7.68 -8.98
N VAL A 60 -23.26 6.71 -8.69
CA VAL A 60 -22.13 6.90 -7.79
C VAL A 60 -21.10 7.84 -8.41
N VAL A 61 -20.78 7.63 -9.69
CA VAL A 61 -19.88 8.49 -10.47
C VAL A 61 -20.45 9.93 -10.55
N ALA A 62 -21.75 10.11 -10.81
CA ALA A 62 -22.38 11.42 -10.83
C ALA A 62 -22.26 12.15 -9.47
N LYS A 63 -22.58 11.47 -8.36
CA LYS A 63 -22.42 12.02 -7.01
C LYS A 63 -20.97 12.39 -6.68
N LEU A 64 -20.02 11.57 -7.12
CA LEU A 64 -18.59 11.85 -6.93
C LEU A 64 -18.17 13.10 -7.70
N LYS A 65 -18.62 13.23 -8.95
CA LYS A 65 -18.38 14.44 -9.77
C LYS A 65 -18.98 15.69 -9.11
N ASP A 66 -20.22 15.61 -8.62
CA ASP A 66 -20.86 16.73 -7.93
C ASP A 66 -20.11 17.13 -6.64
N ALA A 67 -19.63 16.14 -5.88
CA ALA A 67 -18.82 16.40 -4.69
C ALA A 67 -17.47 17.06 -5.05
N LEU A 68 -16.81 16.60 -6.12
CA LEU A 68 -15.56 17.21 -6.60
C LEU A 68 -15.76 18.64 -7.09
N LYS A 69 -16.86 18.91 -7.83
CA LYS A 69 -17.22 20.26 -8.27
C LYS A 69 -17.51 21.22 -7.12
N SER A 70 -18.02 20.71 -6.02
CA SER A 70 -18.27 21.54 -4.82
C SER A 70 -17.00 21.85 -4.03
N GLY A 71 -15.93 21.06 -4.19
CA GLY A 71 -14.68 21.18 -3.45
C GLY A 71 -13.49 21.69 -4.25
N LEU A 72 -13.57 21.67 -5.58
CA LEU A 72 -12.52 22.09 -6.51
C LEU A 72 -13.06 23.05 -7.56
N GLU A 73 -12.25 24.02 -7.95
CA GLU A 73 -12.59 25.00 -8.99
C GLU A 73 -11.63 24.87 -10.19
N GLY A 74 -11.82 25.67 -11.21
CA GLY A 74 -10.89 25.86 -12.31
C GLY A 74 -10.44 24.59 -13.04
N GLU A 75 -9.14 24.50 -13.27
CA GLU A 75 -8.52 23.34 -13.95
C GLU A 75 -8.47 22.09 -13.07
N ALA A 76 -8.33 22.25 -11.76
CA ALA A 76 -8.31 21.10 -10.83
C ALA A 76 -9.66 20.34 -10.86
N SER A 77 -10.78 21.07 -10.90
CA SER A 77 -12.12 20.46 -11.04
C SER A 77 -12.26 19.68 -12.35
N LYS A 78 -11.84 20.28 -13.47
CA LYS A 78 -11.88 19.62 -14.80
C LYS A 78 -11.01 18.35 -14.84
N MET A 79 -9.81 18.40 -14.24
CA MET A 79 -8.93 17.23 -14.15
C MET A 79 -9.51 16.14 -13.27
N ALA A 80 -10.08 16.51 -12.12
CA ALA A 80 -10.76 15.56 -11.24
C ALA A 80 -11.93 14.86 -11.94
N GLU A 81 -12.74 15.57 -12.71
CA GLU A 81 -13.81 14.99 -13.53
C GLU A 81 -13.28 14.00 -14.56
N LYS A 82 -12.20 14.35 -15.29
CA LYS A 82 -11.54 13.44 -16.24
C LYS A 82 -11.03 12.17 -15.56
N ILE A 83 -10.41 12.31 -14.38
CA ILE A 83 -9.90 11.17 -13.58
C ILE A 83 -11.05 10.27 -13.13
N VAL A 84 -12.19 10.82 -12.74
CA VAL A 84 -13.38 10.04 -12.36
C VAL A 84 -13.96 9.29 -13.56
N GLU A 85 -13.94 9.89 -14.75
CA GLU A 85 -14.37 9.23 -16.00
C GLU A 85 -13.37 8.19 -16.49
N ASN A 86 -12.09 8.50 -16.38
CA ASN A 86 -10.98 7.66 -16.80
C ASN A 86 -9.85 7.74 -15.78
N PRO A 87 -9.77 6.82 -14.83
CA PRO A 87 -8.75 6.82 -13.78
C PRO A 87 -7.30 6.88 -14.27
N SER A 88 -7.02 6.46 -15.53
CA SER A 88 -5.66 6.56 -16.10
C SER A 88 -5.23 8.01 -16.39
N GLU A 89 -6.16 8.97 -16.35
CA GLU A 89 -5.84 10.40 -16.45
C GLU A 89 -5.14 10.95 -15.19
N SER A 90 -5.15 10.21 -14.08
CA SER A 90 -4.37 10.54 -12.88
C SER A 90 -2.86 10.40 -13.10
N GLY A 91 -2.42 9.65 -14.10
CA GLY A 91 -1.03 9.26 -14.32
C GLY A 91 -0.57 8.10 -13.42
N LEU A 92 -1.48 7.52 -12.62
CA LEU A 92 -1.22 6.36 -11.78
C LEU A 92 -1.72 5.08 -12.45
N ALA A 93 -0.96 3.99 -12.31
CA ALA A 93 -1.34 2.66 -12.80
C ALA A 93 -2.33 2.00 -11.81
N LEU A 94 -3.59 2.44 -11.81
CA LEU A 94 -4.62 1.95 -10.88
C LEU A 94 -5.11 0.53 -11.19
N THR A 95 -4.58 -0.11 -12.23
CA THR A 95 -4.70 -1.55 -12.49
C THR A 95 -3.72 -2.39 -11.66
N GLU A 96 -2.70 -1.75 -11.11
CA GLU A 96 -1.78 -2.32 -10.13
C GLU A 96 -2.31 -2.08 -8.71
N LYS A 97 -1.85 -2.88 -7.76
CA LYS A 97 -2.23 -2.70 -6.35
C LYS A 97 -1.71 -1.38 -5.80
N VAL A 98 -2.55 -0.68 -5.06
CA VAL A 98 -2.16 0.45 -4.22
C VAL A 98 -1.85 -0.08 -2.83
N TYR A 99 -0.81 0.46 -2.19
CA TYR A 99 -0.45 0.07 -0.84
C TYR A 99 -0.66 1.21 0.14
N LEU A 100 -1.20 0.86 1.30
CA LEU A 100 -1.31 1.76 2.45
C LEU A 100 -0.38 1.24 3.53
N PHE A 101 0.24 2.14 4.29
CA PHE A 101 1.09 1.74 5.41
C PHE A 101 0.99 2.68 6.60
N VAL A 102 1.31 2.13 7.77
CA VAL A 102 1.47 2.89 9.02
C VAL A 102 2.84 2.59 9.59
N THR A 103 3.59 3.64 9.93
CA THR A 103 4.88 3.53 10.60
C THR A 103 4.86 4.29 11.92
N PRO A 104 4.83 3.59 13.06
CA PRO A 104 4.78 4.23 14.38
C PRO A 104 5.99 5.09 14.69
N HIS A 105 7.18 4.68 14.26
CA HIS A 105 8.43 5.40 14.51
C HIS A 105 8.45 6.78 13.87
N ALA A 106 7.92 6.91 12.65
CA ALA A 106 7.77 8.20 11.98
C ALA A 106 6.47 8.91 12.36
N ASN A 107 5.59 8.26 13.14
CA ASN A 107 4.23 8.71 13.43
C ASN A 107 3.51 9.16 12.15
N ALA A 108 3.58 8.30 11.13
CA ALA A 108 3.14 8.59 9.78
C ALA A 108 2.30 7.46 9.19
N PHE A 109 1.41 7.85 8.31
CA PHE A 109 0.65 6.95 7.45
C PHE A 109 0.88 7.35 6.00
N GLY A 110 0.88 6.39 5.09
CA GLY A 110 1.17 6.67 3.70
C GLY A 110 0.42 5.80 2.71
N LEU A 111 0.44 6.27 1.47
CA LEU A 111 -0.09 5.60 0.30
C LEU A 111 1.01 5.51 -0.75
N VAL A 112 1.14 4.34 -1.35
CA VAL A 112 2.08 4.05 -2.44
C VAL A 112 1.28 3.58 -3.66
N ALA A 113 1.55 4.18 -4.81
CA ALA A 113 1.02 3.75 -6.09
C ALA A 113 2.11 3.73 -7.16
N LYS A 114 1.92 2.91 -8.19
CA LYS A 114 2.78 2.90 -9.36
C LYS A 114 2.46 4.09 -10.26
N VAL A 115 3.48 4.79 -10.73
CA VAL A 115 3.33 5.83 -11.75
C VAL A 115 3.34 5.17 -13.13
N GLU A 116 2.37 5.51 -13.96
CA GLU A 116 2.27 5.14 -15.37
C GLU A 116 2.69 6.30 -16.28
N SER A 117 2.34 7.53 -15.89
CA SER A 117 2.69 8.74 -16.62
C SER A 117 3.08 9.87 -15.67
N GLU A 118 4.38 10.11 -15.56
CA GLU A 118 4.90 11.18 -14.71
C GLU A 118 4.41 12.57 -15.15
N SER A 119 4.22 12.78 -16.46
CA SER A 119 3.70 14.05 -16.98
C SER A 119 2.28 14.31 -16.49
N LYS A 120 1.37 13.32 -16.53
CA LYS A 120 0.00 13.48 -16.03
C LYS A 120 -0.04 13.76 -14.53
N VAL A 121 0.85 13.11 -13.74
CA VAL A 121 0.97 13.42 -12.30
C VAL A 121 1.43 14.86 -12.09
N LYS A 122 2.40 15.33 -12.87
CA LYS A 122 2.85 16.73 -12.83
C LYS A 122 1.74 17.71 -13.19
N ASP A 123 1.00 17.42 -14.27
CA ASP A 123 -0.11 18.27 -14.72
C ASP A 123 -1.21 18.39 -13.65
N LEU A 124 -1.54 17.26 -12.99
CA LEU A 124 -2.49 17.23 -11.87
C LEU A 124 -2.01 18.10 -10.72
N LEU A 125 -0.75 17.93 -10.29
CA LEU A 125 -0.20 18.71 -9.17
C LEU A 125 -0.06 20.20 -9.52
N GLN A 126 0.19 20.53 -10.77
CA GLN A 126 0.20 21.92 -11.23
C GLN A 126 -1.20 22.55 -11.19
N ALA A 127 -2.24 21.81 -11.59
CA ALA A 127 -3.61 22.28 -11.45
C ALA A 127 -4.00 22.49 -9.97
N LEU A 128 -3.63 21.56 -9.07
CA LEU A 128 -3.85 21.70 -7.64
C LEU A 128 -3.06 22.89 -7.04
N GLN A 129 -1.87 23.17 -7.54
CA GLN A 129 -1.06 24.32 -7.12
C GLN A 129 -1.69 25.64 -7.55
N GLN A 130 -2.32 25.71 -8.72
CA GLN A 130 -3.06 26.92 -9.16
C GLN A 130 -4.23 27.25 -8.24
N GLU A 131 -4.88 26.22 -7.68
CA GLU A 131 -5.95 26.34 -6.68
C GLU A 131 -5.40 26.50 -5.24
N GLN A 132 -4.09 26.66 -5.05
CA GLN A 132 -3.41 26.78 -3.76
C GLN A 132 -3.62 25.59 -2.80
N ILE A 133 -4.00 24.43 -3.35
CA ILE A 133 -4.19 23.17 -2.59
C ILE A 133 -2.82 22.57 -2.21
N CYS A 134 -1.81 22.74 -3.06
CA CYS A 134 -0.45 22.33 -2.76
C CYS A 134 0.58 23.43 -3.07
N THR A 135 1.79 23.24 -2.54
CA THR A 135 2.94 24.10 -2.89
C THR A 135 3.39 23.89 -4.33
N ALA A 136 4.14 24.83 -4.87
CA ALA A 136 4.79 24.64 -6.16
C ALA A 136 5.70 23.38 -6.14
N PRO A 137 5.67 22.54 -7.20
CA PRO A 137 6.52 21.37 -7.28
C PRO A 137 8.02 21.73 -7.19
N LYS A 138 8.75 20.97 -6.37
CA LYS A 138 10.20 21.09 -6.21
C LYS A 138 10.85 19.76 -6.59
N SER A 139 12.01 19.84 -7.24
CA SER A 139 12.76 18.64 -7.65
C SER A 139 14.02 18.50 -6.79
N GLU A 140 14.21 17.30 -6.24
CA GLU A 140 15.36 16.96 -5.42
C GLU A 140 15.68 15.46 -5.55
N SER A 141 16.95 15.12 -5.72
CA SER A 141 17.42 13.72 -5.74
C SER A 141 16.70 12.81 -6.75
N GLY A 142 16.32 13.34 -7.92
CA GLY A 142 15.60 12.58 -8.95
C GLY A 142 14.11 12.39 -8.70
N CYS A 143 13.56 12.99 -7.65
CA CYS A 143 12.16 13.00 -7.31
C CYS A 143 11.58 14.42 -7.41
N THR A 144 10.27 14.50 -7.64
CA THR A 144 9.49 15.73 -7.49
C THR A 144 8.64 15.62 -6.23
N TRP A 145 8.52 16.70 -5.47
CA TRP A 145 7.70 16.72 -4.27
C TRP A 145 6.89 18.01 -4.14
N VAL A 146 5.74 17.90 -3.47
CA VAL A 146 4.84 19.00 -3.10
C VAL A 146 4.29 18.76 -1.70
N GLN A 147 3.99 19.84 -0.98
CA GLN A 147 3.28 19.78 0.31
C GLN A 147 1.81 20.16 0.12
N MET A 148 0.92 19.37 0.71
CA MET A 148 -0.53 19.58 0.74
C MET A 148 -1.01 19.55 2.20
N GLY A 149 -1.10 20.72 2.84
CA GLY A 149 -1.40 20.80 4.28
C GLY A 149 -0.42 19.99 5.12
N SER A 150 -0.92 19.02 5.90
CA SER A 150 -0.12 18.11 6.73
C SER A 150 0.39 16.86 5.97
N THR A 151 0.35 16.86 4.64
CA THR A 151 0.72 15.73 3.80
C THR A 151 1.83 16.13 2.85
N LEU A 152 2.78 15.23 2.60
CA LEU A 152 3.85 15.39 1.62
C LEU A 152 3.68 14.34 0.52
N CYS A 153 3.64 14.79 -0.73
CA CYS A 153 3.65 13.95 -1.91
C CYS A 153 5.04 13.97 -2.52
N VAL A 154 5.61 12.78 -2.78
CA VAL A 154 6.89 12.60 -3.46
C VAL A 154 6.69 11.58 -4.58
N PHE A 155 7.19 11.86 -5.79
CA PHE A 155 7.08 10.93 -6.91
C PHE A 155 8.25 11.02 -7.88
N ASN A 156 8.39 9.98 -8.69
CA ASN A 156 9.30 9.89 -9.83
C ASN A 156 8.62 9.13 -10.98
N GLY A 157 9.36 8.76 -12.01
CA GLY A 157 8.82 8.05 -13.18
C GLY A 157 8.20 6.66 -12.91
N SER A 158 8.38 6.08 -11.73
CA SER A 158 7.86 4.73 -11.39
C SER A 158 6.98 4.69 -10.15
N THR A 159 7.15 5.63 -9.23
CA THR A 159 6.61 5.55 -7.87
C THR A 159 5.96 6.86 -7.45
N PHE A 160 4.78 6.76 -6.88
CA PHE A 160 4.06 7.83 -6.20
C PHE A 160 3.94 7.47 -4.72
N LEU A 161 4.37 8.36 -3.86
CA LEU A 161 4.35 8.23 -2.41
C LEU A 161 3.67 9.45 -1.79
N LEU A 162 2.58 9.23 -1.06
CA LEU A 162 1.85 10.26 -0.31
C LEU A 162 1.93 9.91 1.17
N VAL A 163 2.42 10.81 2.01
CA VAL A 163 2.59 10.55 3.45
C VAL A 163 2.03 11.72 4.27
N GLY A 164 1.19 11.38 5.23
CA GLY A 164 0.66 12.30 6.22
C GLY A 164 1.16 11.98 7.62
N ARG A 165 1.08 12.96 8.52
CA ARG A 165 1.34 12.81 9.95
C ARG A 165 0.12 13.21 10.75
N GLU A 166 -0.11 12.53 11.87
CA GLU A 166 -1.16 12.91 12.81
C GLU A 166 -0.79 14.20 13.55
N ARG A 167 0.50 14.36 13.89
CA ARG A 167 1.03 15.52 14.60
C ARG A 167 2.38 15.95 14.01
N GLY A 168 2.59 17.26 13.90
CA GLY A 168 3.80 17.86 13.34
C GLY A 168 3.64 18.20 11.85
N ASP A 169 4.68 18.80 11.29
CA ASP A 169 4.73 19.15 9.87
C ASP A 169 5.20 17.92 9.05
N ALA A 170 4.48 17.57 7.98
CA ALA A 170 4.92 16.51 7.06
C ALA A 170 6.26 16.84 6.39
N LEU A 171 6.61 18.13 6.28
CA LEU A 171 7.89 18.57 5.73
C LEU A 171 9.10 18.05 6.52
N ASP A 172 8.93 17.81 7.84
CA ASP A 172 9.98 17.20 8.67
C ASP A 172 10.36 15.79 8.20
N LEU A 173 9.46 15.12 7.45
CA LEU A 173 9.70 13.80 6.88
C LEU A 173 10.32 13.84 5.49
N LYS A 174 10.56 15.00 4.90
CA LYS A 174 11.02 15.12 3.50
C LYS A 174 12.25 14.24 3.23
N ASP A 175 13.27 14.35 4.04
CA ASP A 175 14.51 13.60 3.84
C ASP A 175 14.30 12.09 4.03
N THR A 176 13.43 11.70 4.95
CA THR A 176 13.01 10.30 5.15
C THR A 176 12.28 9.77 3.91
N LEU A 177 11.34 10.52 3.36
CA LEU A 177 10.60 10.11 2.16
C LEU A 177 11.55 10.01 0.95
N LEU A 178 12.46 10.96 0.77
CA LEU A 178 13.49 10.90 -0.28
C LEU A 178 14.43 9.71 -0.09
N ALA A 179 14.70 9.29 1.15
CA ALA A 179 15.48 8.08 1.42
C ALA A 179 14.67 6.82 1.05
N TRP A 180 13.37 6.74 1.41
CA TRP A 180 12.50 5.64 1.00
C TRP A 180 12.35 5.54 -0.52
N MET A 181 12.26 6.66 -1.23
CA MET A 181 12.20 6.68 -2.71
C MET A 181 13.45 6.11 -3.38
N ARG A 182 14.59 6.04 -2.68
CA ARG A 182 15.88 5.56 -3.19
C ARG A 182 16.28 4.20 -2.62
N GLN A 183 15.55 3.68 -1.64
CA GLN A 183 15.92 2.41 -1.03
C GLN A 183 15.72 1.23 -2.00
N ASP A 184 16.58 0.24 -1.86
CA ASP A 184 16.46 -1.02 -2.58
C ASP A 184 15.46 -1.97 -1.91
N THR A 185 15.22 -3.11 -2.54
CA THR A 185 14.33 -4.13 -1.98
C THR A 185 14.80 -4.62 -0.61
N ALA A 186 16.11 -4.75 -0.38
CA ALA A 186 16.66 -5.26 0.89
C ALA A 186 16.37 -4.32 2.08
N GLY A 187 16.31 -3.01 1.82
CA GLY A 187 15.97 -1.98 2.80
C GLY A 187 14.48 -1.82 3.06
N SER A 188 13.61 -2.44 2.27
CA SER A 188 12.18 -2.21 2.27
C SER A 188 11.38 -3.34 2.94
N PHE A 189 10.10 -3.07 3.25
CA PHE A 189 9.12 -4.09 3.67
C PHE A 189 8.95 -5.18 2.61
N ALA A 190 9.17 -4.87 1.33
CA ALA A 190 9.10 -5.82 0.24
C ALA A 190 10.10 -6.99 0.36
N SER A 191 11.17 -6.86 1.17
CA SER A 191 12.12 -7.94 1.44
C SER A 191 11.66 -8.93 2.52
N THR A 192 10.55 -8.66 3.21
CA THR A 192 10.10 -9.45 4.37
C THR A 192 9.24 -10.65 3.95
N SER A 193 9.23 -11.69 4.78
CA SER A 193 8.31 -12.83 4.64
C SER A 193 6.84 -12.39 4.76
N ASP A 194 6.57 -11.33 5.50
CA ASP A 194 5.24 -10.75 5.66
C ASP A 194 4.72 -10.16 4.35
N PHE A 195 5.59 -9.49 3.57
CA PHE A 195 5.23 -9.02 2.23
C PHE A 195 4.96 -10.19 1.28
N ASP A 196 5.72 -11.27 1.37
CA ASP A 196 5.46 -12.48 0.55
C ASP A 196 4.08 -13.07 0.84
N LYS A 197 3.67 -13.13 2.11
CA LYS A 197 2.33 -13.58 2.50
C LYS A 197 1.27 -12.61 2.00
N LEU A 198 1.46 -11.29 2.21
CA LEU A 198 0.56 -10.25 1.70
C LEU A 198 0.36 -10.31 0.19
N SER A 199 1.45 -10.50 -0.56
CA SER A 199 1.41 -10.53 -2.03
C SER A 199 0.63 -11.71 -2.60
N ARG A 200 0.62 -12.85 -1.88
CA ARG A 200 -0.09 -14.09 -2.23
C ARG A 200 -1.50 -14.16 -1.67
N ALA A 201 -1.84 -13.29 -0.74
CA ALA A 201 -3.17 -13.26 -0.13
C ALA A 201 -4.25 -12.97 -1.19
N LYS A 202 -5.38 -13.65 -1.04
CA LYS A 202 -6.53 -13.53 -1.93
C LYS A 202 -7.56 -12.60 -1.27
N GLY A 203 -7.93 -11.54 -1.97
CA GLY A 203 -8.87 -10.54 -1.51
C GLY A 203 -8.64 -9.22 -2.23
N GLU A 204 -9.66 -8.39 -2.32
CA GLU A 204 -9.55 -7.06 -2.90
C GLU A 204 -8.80 -6.10 -1.97
N ILE A 205 -8.91 -6.34 -0.65
CA ILE A 205 -8.10 -5.66 0.36
C ILE A 205 -7.44 -6.74 1.21
N CYS A 206 -6.11 -6.71 1.28
CA CYS A 206 -5.35 -7.58 2.17
C CYS A 206 -4.41 -6.72 3.02
N ALA A 207 -4.18 -7.10 4.27
CA ALA A 207 -3.29 -6.35 5.14
C ALA A 207 -2.49 -7.28 6.04
N VAL A 208 -1.20 -7.01 6.18
CA VAL A 208 -0.39 -7.52 7.28
C VAL A 208 -0.26 -6.42 8.31
N THR A 209 -0.55 -6.74 9.56
CA THR A 209 -0.50 -5.78 10.65
C THR A 209 0.02 -6.45 11.92
N ASN A 210 0.69 -5.67 12.77
CA ASN A 210 0.96 -6.01 14.16
C ASN A 210 0.14 -5.09 15.09
N LEU A 211 0.20 -5.31 16.38
CA LEU A 211 -0.59 -4.55 17.36
C LEU A 211 0.16 -3.34 17.95
N SER A 212 1.36 -3.01 17.47
CA SER A 212 2.19 -1.95 18.08
C SER A 212 1.59 -0.55 17.96
N PHE A 213 0.75 -0.31 16.95
CA PHE A 213 0.09 1.00 16.73
C PHE A 213 -1.31 1.10 17.37
N VAL A 214 -1.82 -0.02 17.92
CA VAL A 214 -3.13 0.00 18.59
C VAL A 214 -2.98 0.67 19.95
N PRO A 215 -3.85 1.65 20.29
CA PRO A 215 -3.79 2.34 21.57
C PRO A 215 -3.77 1.39 22.76
N ASN A 216 -3.00 1.75 23.80
CA ASN A 216 -2.83 0.90 24.98
C ASN A 216 -4.16 0.58 25.68
N GLU A 217 -5.13 1.47 25.63
CA GLU A 217 -6.46 1.31 26.20
C GLU A 217 -7.19 0.10 25.60
N LEU A 218 -7.03 -0.11 24.29
CA LEU A 218 -7.64 -1.23 23.57
C LEU A 218 -6.84 -2.54 23.74
N THR A 219 -5.54 -2.45 23.92
CA THR A 219 -4.67 -3.63 24.07
C THR A 219 -4.49 -4.08 25.52
N MET A 220 -4.91 -3.28 26.52
CA MET A 220 -4.71 -3.56 27.94
C MET A 220 -5.33 -4.89 28.37
N GLN A 221 -6.53 -5.21 27.91
CA GLN A 221 -7.21 -6.48 28.24
C GLN A 221 -6.47 -7.66 27.62
N MET A 222 -5.94 -7.51 26.42
CA MET A 222 -5.14 -8.56 25.77
C MET A 222 -3.84 -8.82 26.54
N ARG A 223 -3.18 -7.77 27.03
CA ARG A 223 -1.94 -7.87 27.80
C ARG A 223 -2.11 -8.61 29.12
N MET A 224 -3.27 -8.50 29.77
CA MET A 224 -3.53 -9.16 31.07
C MET A 224 -3.52 -10.70 31.01
N GLY A 225 -3.66 -11.29 29.83
CA GLY A 225 -3.59 -12.75 29.62
C GLY A 225 -2.34 -13.22 28.86
N MET A 226 -1.42 -12.30 28.52
CA MET A 226 -0.26 -12.62 27.71
C MET A 226 0.96 -12.99 28.55
N PRO A 227 1.83 -13.90 28.08
CA PRO A 227 3.15 -14.12 28.67
C PRO A 227 3.94 -12.81 28.77
N ALA A 228 4.69 -12.64 29.87
CA ALA A 228 5.40 -11.39 30.17
C ALA A 228 6.52 -11.04 29.17
N ASP A 229 7.01 -12.01 28.43
CA ASP A 229 8.04 -11.90 27.39
C ASP A 229 7.48 -11.58 26.00
N LEU A 230 6.15 -11.56 25.84
CA LEU A 230 5.51 -11.31 24.57
C LEU A 230 5.32 -9.81 24.32
N LYS A 231 5.80 -9.36 23.16
CA LYS A 231 5.61 -7.99 22.69
C LYS A 231 4.42 -7.91 21.72
N LEU A 232 3.73 -6.78 21.70
CA LEU A 232 2.63 -6.54 20.74
C LEU A 232 3.09 -6.59 19.27
N GLU A 233 4.37 -6.28 19.02
CA GLU A 233 5.01 -6.37 17.71
C GLU A 233 5.11 -7.82 17.21
N ASP A 234 5.14 -8.81 18.13
CA ASP A 234 5.22 -10.23 17.80
C ASP A 234 3.86 -10.81 17.39
N ILE A 235 2.78 -10.09 17.70
CA ILE A 235 1.41 -10.50 17.36
C ILE A 235 1.07 -9.90 15.99
N LYS A 236 1.20 -10.73 14.96
CA LYS A 236 0.94 -10.35 13.58
C LYS A 236 -0.26 -11.08 13.02
N TYR A 237 -1.00 -10.40 12.19
CA TYR A 237 -2.16 -10.93 11.48
C TYR A 237 -2.06 -10.63 9.98
N LEU A 238 -2.51 -11.59 9.18
CA LEU A 238 -2.88 -11.36 7.78
C LEU A 238 -4.39 -11.29 7.72
N LEU A 239 -4.90 -10.16 7.26
CA LEU A 239 -6.32 -9.91 7.03
C LEU A 239 -6.59 -9.95 5.53
N SER A 240 -7.71 -10.55 5.14
CA SER A 240 -8.17 -10.57 3.75
C SER A 240 -9.65 -10.21 3.71
N VAL A 241 -10.01 -9.25 2.87
CA VAL A 241 -11.38 -8.81 2.65
C VAL A 241 -11.75 -9.10 1.20
N CYS A 242 -12.79 -9.93 1.03
CA CYS A 242 -13.34 -10.27 -0.26
C CYS A 242 -14.76 -9.72 -0.38
N PHE A 243 -15.02 -8.99 -1.46
CA PHE A 243 -16.37 -8.54 -1.81
C PHE A 243 -17.03 -9.59 -2.70
N GLU A 244 -18.12 -10.19 -2.19
CA GLU A 244 -18.92 -11.17 -2.92
C GLU A 244 -20.34 -10.64 -3.10
N LYS A 245 -21.13 -11.27 -3.99
CA LYS A 245 -22.50 -10.83 -4.23
C LYS A 245 -23.34 -10.91 -2.93
N GLY A 246 -23.70 -9.73 -2.41
CA GLY A 246 -24.56 -9.60 -1.22
C GLY A 246 -23.87 -9.82 0.13
N LYS A 247 -22.52 -10.04 0.16
CA LYS A 247 -21.79 -10.19 1.42
C LYS A 247 -20.33 -9.70 1.31
N ILE A 248 -19.78 -9.35 2.45
CA ILE A 248 -18.34 -9.10 2.62
C ILE A 248 -17.79 -10.26 3.46
N VAL A 249 -16.76 -10.93 2.95
CA VAL A 249 -16.07 -12.01 3.67
C VAL A 249 -14.77 -11.43 4.20
N VAL A 250 -14.54 -11.59 5.50
CA VAL A 250 -13.31 -11.16 6.17
C VAL A 250 -12.66 -12.38 6.80
N ASP A 251 -11.45 -12.70 6.36
CA ASP A 251 -10.63 -13.75 6.91
C ASP A 251 -9.45 -13.14 7.66
N ALA A 252 -9.08 -13.75 8.78
CA ALA A 252 -7.94 -13.34 9.59
C ALA A 252 -7.08 -14.57 9.93
N GLU A 253 -5.82 -14.50 9.56
CA GLU A 253 -4.80 -15.52 9.84
C GLU A 253 -3.74 -14.94 10.78
N THR A 254 -3.38 -15.69 11.83
CA THR A 254 -2.29 -15.31 12.73
C THR A 254 -0.94 -15.67 12.09
N LEU A 255 -0.06 -14.70 11.98
CA LEU A 255 1.26 -14.86 11.36
C LEU A 255 2.40 -14.97 12.38
N THR A 256 2.10 -15.13 13.66
CA THR A 256 3.13 -15.18 14.69
C THR A 256 3.98 -16.45 14.58
N GLU A 257 5.29 -16.28 14.69
CA GLU A 257 6.25 -17.38 14.82
C GLU A 257 6.59 -17.67 16.29
N ASN A 258 6.03 -16.89 17.23
CA ASN A 258 6.24 -17.05 18.65
C ASN A 258 5.50 -18.32 19.14
N LYS A 259 6.29 -19.34 19.53
CA LYS A 259 5.76 -20.66 19.97
C LYS A 259 4.78 -20.54 21.13
N ALA A 260 5.02 -19.63 22.08
CA ALA A 260 4.13 -19.46 23.23
C ALA A 260 2.73 -18.97 22.81
N LEU A 261 2.66 -18.12 21.78
CA LEU A 261 1.40 -17.68 21.18
C LEU A 261 0.71 -18.80 20.40
N VAL A 262 1.45 -19.53 19.59
CA VAL A 262 0.90 -20.67 18.84
C VAL A 262 0.29 -21.68 19.80
N ASP A 263 1.03 -22.06 20.88
CA ASP A 263 0.55 -22.98 21.91
C ASP A 263 -0.68 -22.44 22.64
N LEU A 264 -0.74 -21.13 22.89
CA LEU A 264 -1.90 -20.47 23.53
C LEU A 264 -3.16 -20.57 22.64
N TYR A 265 -3.03 -20.23 21.35
CA TYR A 265 -4.12 -20.34 20.40
C TYR A 265 -4.61 -21.78 20.20
N GLU A 266 -3.70 -22.75 20.10
CA GLU A 266 -4.08 -24.17 20.00
C GLU A 266 -4.82 -24.68 21.24
N ARG A 267 -4.45 -24.23 22.45
CA ARG A 267 -5.17 -24.55 23.68
C ARG A 267 -6.57 -23.95 23.68
N GLN A 268 -6.72 -22.69 23.27
CA GLN A 268 -8.02 -22.03 23.21
C GLN A 268 -8.96 -22.68 22.18
N MET A 269 -8.44 -23.06 21.01
CA MET A 269 -9.24 -23.77 20.01
C MET A 269 -9.72 -25.14 20.48
N LYS A 270 -8.88 -25.88 21.26
CA LYS A 270 -9.26 -27.17 21.84
C LYS A 270 -10.27 -27.07 22.97
N CYS A 271 -10.44 -25.89 23.60
CA CYS A 271 -11.44 -25.67 24.65
C CYS A 271 -12.79 -25.23 24.11
N THR A 272 -12.91 -24.88 22.80
CA THR A 272 -14.14 -24.40 22.15
C THR A 272 -14.74 -25.43 21.20
N SER A 273 -14.15 -26.58 21.03
CA SER A 273 -14.65 -27.75 20.31
C SER A 273 -15.15 -28.81 21.28
#